data_ea1b63c5469dda5ea217da8bebf591cb
#
_entry.id   ea1b63c5469dda5ea217da8bebf591cb
#
_cell.length_a   1.000
_cell.length_b   1.000
_cell.length_c   1.000
_cell.angle_alpha   90.00
_cell.angle_beta   90.00
_cell.angle_gamma   90.00
#
_symmetry.space_group_name_H-M   'P 1'
#
loop_
_entity.id
_entity.type
_entity.pdbx_description
1 polymer ?
#
loop_
_entity_poly.entity_id
_entity_poly.type
_entity_poly.pdbx_seq_one_letter_code
_entity_poly.pdbx_strand_id
1 'polypeptide(L)'
;MINSHALREDFRQQFGHEEARVFRAPGRVNLIGEHTDYNDGFVLPVAIDRETVVAAAANDSRRVRVHSLNVEESAEFDLDNPGPKLRGVWLDYIEGVAQSLRSRGAHLVGVDMALSSDVPVGAGLSSSAALEISTGMAMLAISNVEIDRVELALAGQQAEHEYVGTRCGIMDQLVVACGLKGHALLIDCRSLAMRQIPLDTSETVIAICDTRVKHELSSSEYNKRREECERGVEILSRVLPDIRALRDVSLDDFEMHEELLPEPIRSRCRHVVTENARTLSAADALEAADFALMGRLMLKSHESLRDDYEVSCMELDSLVEIATSIEGVRGARMTGGGFGGCTVNLVERHALEKFQEKVTGEYNKVTGKIPTIYVSEPADGAREITGSPGSDSGE
;
A
#
# COMPACT_ATOMS: atom_id res chain seq x y z
N MET A 1 -15.02 -2.44 -10.68
CA MET A 1 -14.36 -3.78 -10.86
C MET A 1 -14.00 -3.98 -12.33
N ILE A 2 -12.80 -4.46 -12.58
CA ILE A 2 -12.32 -4.74 -13.93
C ILE A 2 -13.02 -6.00 -14.48
N ASN A 3 -13.50 -5.91 -15.71
CA ASN A 3 -14.15 -7.03 -16.37
C ASN A 3 -13.12 -8.05 -16.86
N SER A 4 -13.01 -9.17 -16.17
CA SER A 4 -12.05 -10.24 -16.50
C SER A 4 -12.32 -10.89 -17.87
N HIS A 5 -13.57 -10.89 -18.35
CA HIS A 5 -13.89 -11.40 -19.68
C HIS A 5 -13.35 -10.46 -20.78
N ALA A 6 -13.53 -9.16 -20.65
CA ALA A 6 -12.98 -8.19 -21.59
C ALA A 6 -11.47 -8.27 -21.62
N LEU A 7 -10.79 -8.40 -20.47
CA LEU A 7 -9.35 -8.54 -20.39
C LEU A 7 -8.83 -9.82 -21.11
N ARG A 8 -9.54 -10.95 -20.98
CA ARG A 8 -9.20 -12.17 -21.74
C ARG A 8 -9.32 -11.98 -23.25
N GLU A 9 -10.35 -11.23 -23.69
CA GLU A 9 -10.55 -10.92 -25.11
C GLU A 9 -9.41 -10.05 -25.66
N ASP A 10 -9.02 -8.99 -24.92
CA ASP A 10 -7.87 -8.14 -25.27
C ASP A 10 -6.57 -8.95 -25.29
N PHE A 11 -6.36 -9.83 -24.31
CA PHE A 11 -5.23 -10.74 -24.25
C PHE A 11 -5.14 -11.63 -25.50
N ARG A 12 -6.30 -12.24 -25.90
CA ARG A 12 -6.38 -13.08 -27.09
C ARG A 12 -6.06 -12.29 -28.37
N GLN A 13 -6.57 -11.08 -28.48
CA GLN A 13 -6.27 -10.22 -29.64
C GLN A 13 -4.79 -9.82 -29.71
N GLN A 14 -4.18 -9.54 -28.55
CA GLN A 14 -2.80 -9.09 -28.49
C GLN A 14 -1.76 -10.22 -28.73
N PHE A 15 -2.02 -11.41 -28.18
CA PHE A 15 -1.02 -12.49 -28.15
C PHE A 15 -1.41 -13.76 -28.93
N GLY A 16 -2.67 -13.89 -29.35
CA GLY A 16 -3.16 -15.03 -30.12
C GLY A 16 -3.41 -16.32 -29.33
N HIS A 17 -3.36 -16.27 -27.99
CA HIS A 17 -3.67 -17.42 -27.15
C HIS A 17 -5.17 -17.64 -27.01
N GLU A 18 -5.63 -18.89 -27.07
CA GLU A 18 -7.04 -19.25 -26.89
C GLU A 18 -7.50 -19.17 -25.42
N GLU A 19 -6.60 -19.47 -24.47
CA GLU A 19 -6.89 -19.51 -23.05
C GLU A 19 -5.86 -18.68 -22.26
N ALA A 20 -6.36 -17.96 -21.25
CA ALA A 20 -5.55 -17.25 -20.27
C ALA A 20 -6.06 -17.50 -18.85
N ARG A 21 -5.14 -17.73 -17.93
CA ARG A 21 -5.42 -17.70 -16.49
C ARG A 21 -5.48 -16.24 -16.05
N VAL A 22 -6.33 -15.94 -15.06
CA VAL A 22 -6.51 -14.55 -14.59
C VAL A 22 -6.16 -14.43 -13.13
N PHE A 23 -5.36 -13.42 -12.83
CA PHE A 23 -4.86 -13.11 -11.49
C PHE A 23 -5.25 -11.69 -11.13
N ARG A 24 -5.53 -11.45 -9.84
CA ARG A 24 -5.82 -10.11 -9.35
C ARG A 24 -5.08 -9.83 -8.05
N ALA A 25 -4.72 -8.59 -7.83
CA ALA A 25 -4.17 -8.09 -6.60
C ALA A 25 -4.76 -6.72 -6.26
N PRO A 26 -5.23 -6.50 -5.02
CA PRO A 26 -5.84 -5.24 -4.61
C PRO A 26 -4.82 -4.12 -4.45
N GLY A 27 -5.31 -2.86 -4.39
CA GLY A 27 -4.60 -1.79 -3.73
C GLY A 27 -4.80 -1.86 -2.21
N ARG A 28 -4.28 -0.87 -1.48
CA ARG A 28 -4.42 -0.79 -0.02
C ARG A 28 -4.56 0.65 0.47
N VAL A 29 -5.15 0.80 1.65
CA VAL A 29 -4.98 1.96 2.52
C VAL A 29 -4.37 1.51 3.85
N ASN A 30 -3.66 2.40 4.53
CA ASN A 30 -3.21 2.12 5.88
C ASN A 30 -4.08 2.90 6.88
N LEU A 31 -4.72 2.20 7.81
CA LEU A 31 -5.57 2.82 8.81
C LEU A 31 -4.74 3.59 9.84
N ILE A 32 -3.58 3.06 10.24
CA ILE A 32 -2.63 3.67 11.17
C ILE A 32 -1.28 2.92 11.12
N GLY A 33 -0.19 3.57 11.56
CA GLY A 33 1.15 2.99 11.52
C GLY A 33 1.95 3.47 10.30
N GLU A 34 1.80 4.74 9.91
CA GLU A 34 2.60 5.30 8.81
C GLU A 34 4.06 5.50 9.22
N HIS A 35 4.96 5.20 8.28
CA HIS A 35 6.41 5.35 8.42
C HIS A 35 7.06 4.50 9.52
N THR A 36 6.33 3.49 10.02
CA THR A 36 6.86 2.54 11.03
C THR A 36 7.44 1.27 10.39
N ASP A 37 7.03 0.91 9.19
CA ASP A 37 7.38 -0.35 8.52
C ASP A 37 8.87 -0.48 8.22
N TYR A 38 9.54 0.56 7.76
CA TYR A 38 10.99 0.58 7.56
C TYR A 38 11.79 0.87 8.85
N ASN A 39 11.10 1.01 9.98
CA ASN A 39 11.64 1.08 11.33
C ASN A 39 11.38 -0.20 12.14
N ASP A 40 11.13 -1.32 11.46
CA ASP A 40 10.77 -2.62 12.05
C ASP A 40 9.48 -2.57 12.91
N GLY A 41 8.64 -1.57 12.72
CA GLY A 41 7.47 -1.29 13.55
C GLY A 41 6.23 -2.08 13.18
N PHE A 42 5.08 -1.57 13.65
CA PHE A 42 3.76 -2.14 13.38
C PHE A 42 2.97 -1.28 12.43
N VAL A 43 2.20 -1.91 11.55
CA VAL A 43 1.27 -1.25 10.62
C VAL A 43 -0.08 -1.96 10.64
N LEU A 44 -1.14 -1.23 10.30
CA LEU A 44 -2.52 -1.77 10.27
C LEU A 44 -3.23 -1.40 8.95
N PRO A 45 -2.74 -1.91 7.80
CA PRO A 45 -3.35 -1.67 6.50
C PRO A 45 -4.61 -2.53 6.28
N VAL A 46 -5.35 -2.12 5.23
CA VAL A 46 -6.52 -2.82 4.70
C VAL A 46 -6.39 -2.92 3.19
N ALA A 47 -6.59 -4.11 2.62
CA ALA A 47 -6.76 -4.29 1.18
C ALA A 47 -8.09 -3.65 0.75
N ILE A 48 -8.10 -2.95 -0.39
CA ILE A 48 -9.29 -2.25 -0.89
C ILE A 48 -9.88 -2.94 -2.13
N ASP A 49 -11.10 -2.58 -2.51
CA ASP A 49 -11.82 -3.13 -3.67
C ASP A 49 -11.41 -2.51 -5.03
N ARG A 50 -10.23 -1.88 -5.08
CA ARG A 50 -9.54 -1.45 -6.30
C ARG A 50 -8.39 -2.39 -6.57
N GLU A 51 -8.20 -2.82 -7.80
CA GLU A 51 -7.31 -3.93 -8.09
C GLU A 51 -6.55 -3.79 -9.41
N THR A 52 -5.46 -4.52 -9.53
CA THR A 52 -4.79 -4.82 -10.79
C THR A 52 -5.13 -6.25 -11.19
N VAL A 53 -5.59 -6.44 -12.42
CA VAL A 53 -5.96 -7.74 -12.98
C VAL A 53 -5.04 -8.07 -14.15
N VAL A 54 -4.55 -9.31 -14.18
CA VAL A 54 -3.59 -9.81 -15.17
C VAL A 54 -4.16 -11.08 -15.80
N ALA A 55 -4.32 -11.09 -17.12
CA ALA A 55 -4.54 -12.30 -17.90
C ALA A 55 -3.18 -12.79 -18.41
N ALA A 56 -2.86 -14.08 -18.23
CA ALA A 56 -1.55 -14.63 -18.53
C ALA A 56 -1.59 -16.04 -19.13
N ALA A 57 -0.65 -16.33 -20.02
CA ALA A 57 -0.38 -17.67 -20.54
C ALA A 57 1.12 -17.87 -20.78
N ALA A 58 1.57 -19.14 -20.77
CA ALA A 58 2.95 -19.47 -21.15
C ALA A 58 3.20 -19.17 -22.63
N ASN A 59 4.41 -18.76 -22.96
CA ASN A 59 4.87 -18.71 -24.36
C ASN A 59 6.11 -19.59 -24.54
N ASP A 60 6.43 -19.88 -25.80
CA ASP A 60 7.55 -20.79 -26.16
C ASP A 60 8.92 -20.12 -26.12
N SER A 61 9.07 -18.99 -25.44
CA SER A 61 10.31 -18.22 -25.35
C SER A 61 10.81 -18.08 -23.92
N ARG A 62 11.92 -17.37 -23.73
CA ARG A 62 12.43 -16.94 -22.43
C ARG A 62 12.08 -15.49 -22.13
N ARG A 63 11.10 -14.92 -22.86
CA ARG A 63 10.69 -13.54 -22.71
C ARG A 63 9.40 -13.43 -21.91
N VAL A 64 9.30 -12.37 -21.12
CA VAL A 64 8.06 -11.89 -20.53
C VAL A 64 7.59 -10.72 -21.39
N ARG A 65 6.44 -10.87 -22.03
CA ARG A 65 5.82 -9.84 -22.88
C ARG A 65 4.58 -9.33 -22.17
N VAL A 66 4.46 -8.03 -22.00
CA VAL A 66 3.37 -7.41 -21.24
C VAL A 66 2.70 -6.34 -22.09
N HIS A 67 1.38 -6.37 -22.13
CA HIS A 67 0.56 -5.29 -22.69
C HIS A 67 -0.27 -4.65 -21.58
N SER A 68 -0.11 -3.35 -21.36
CA SER A 68 -0.88 -2.57 -20.40
C SER A 68 -2.03 -1.83 -21.08
N LEU A 69 -3.27 -2.16 -20.72
CA LEU A 69 -4.45 -1.50 -21.27
C LEU A 69 -4.60 -0.06 -20.73
N ASN A 70 -4.03 0.25 -19.57
CA ASN A 70 -4.15 1.58 -18.98
C ASN A 70 -3.32 2.66 -19.71
N VAL A 71 -2.17 2.26 -20.25
CA VAL A 71 -1.26 3.16 -20.98
C VAL A 71 -1.18 2.82 -22.47
N GLU A 72 -1.89 1.77 -22.91
CA GLU A 72 -1.92 1.28 -24.30
C GLU A 72 -0.52 0.98 -24.86
N GLU A 73 0.36 0.45 -24.00
CA GLU A 73 1.76 0.15 -24.34
C GLU A 73 2.07 -1.34 -24.16
N SER A 74 2.92 -1.84 -25.04
CA SER A 74 3.53 -3.17 -24.90
C SER A 74 5.01 -3.03 -24.60
N ALA A 75 5.50 -3.88 -23.67
CA ALA A 75 6.91 -3.94 -23.31
C ALA A 75 7.31 -5.40 -23.05
N GLU A 76 8.60 -5.69 -23.16
CA GLU A 76 9.13 -7.02 -22.92
C GLU A 76 10.52 -6.99 -22.31
N PHE A 77 10.88 -8.08 -21.62
CA PHE A 77 12.23 -8.33 -21.15
C PHE A 77 12.59 -9.80 -21.29
N ASP A 78 13.89 -10.10 -21.30
CA ASP A 78 14.42 -11.45 -21.36
C ASP A 78 14.77 -11.93 -19.95
N LEU A 79 14.24 -13.08 -19.54
CA LEU A 79 14.49 -13.66 -18.22
C LEU A 79 15.98 -13.94 -17.98
N ASP A 80 16.71 -14.37 -19.02
CA ASP A 80 18.11 -14.77 -18.92
C ASP A 80 19.10 -13.62 -19.12
N ASN A 81 18.64 -12.53 -19.78
CA ASN A 81 19.43 -11.33 -20.04
C ASN A 81 18.65 -10.09 -19.57
N PRO A 82 18.57 -9.85 -18.25
CA PRO A 82 17.82 -8.73 -17.72
C PRO A 82 18.36 -7.38 -18.20
N GLY A 83 17.46 -6.44 -18.40
CA GLY A 83 17.79 -5.07 -18.76
C GLY A 83 18.46 -4.29 -17.63
N PRO A 84 18.88 -3.04 -17.88
CA PRO A 84 19.40 -2.18 -16.84
C PRO A 84 18.32 -1.87 -15.80
N LYS A 85 18.73 -1.70 -14.54
CA LYS A 85 17.87 -1.28 -13.45
C LYS A 85 17.65 0.25 -13.50
N LEU A 86 16.64 0.75 -12.81
CA LEU A 86 16.37 2.18 -12.60
C LEU A 86 16.11 2.97 -13.90
N ARG A 87 15.38 2.38 -14.84
CA ARG A 87 15.00 3.04 -16.11
C ARG A 87 13.92 4.10 -15.91
N GLY A 88 13.18 4.02 -14.81
CA GLY A 88 12.05 4.91 -14.51
C GLY A 88 10.80 4.59 -15.34
N VAL A 89 10.63 3.33 -15.76
CA VAL A 89 9.48 2.84 -16.53
C VAL A 89 8.65 1.83 -15.74
N TRP A 90 7.35 1.72 -16.07
CA TRP A 90 6.46 0.78 -15.37
C TRP A 90 6.90 -0.69 -15.45
N LEU A 91 7.66 -1.07 -16.47
CA LEU A 91 8.20 -2.41 -16.63
C LEU A 91 9.24 -2.76 -15.55
N ASP A 92 9.90 -1.77 -14.93
CA ASP A 92 10.90 -1.99 -13.87
C ASP A 92 10.33 -2.76 -12.69
N TYR A 93 9.07 -2.52 -12.32
CA TYR A 93 8.37 -3.25 -11.28
C TYR A 93 8.24 -4.74 -11.61
N ILE A 94 7.83 -5.07 -12.84
CA ILE A 94 7.56 -6.45 -13.28
C ILE A 94 8.86 -7.22 -13.47
N GLU A 95 9.86 -6.62 -14.14
CA GLU A 95 11.17 -7.23 -14.34
C GLU A 95 11.89 -7.42 -13.01
N GLY A 96 11.79 -6.43 -12.11
CA GLY A 96 12.34 -6.50 -10.76
C GLY A 96 11.79 -7.70 -9.97
N VAL A 97 10.47 -7.90 -9.99
CA VAL A 97 9.82 -9.06 -9.34
C VAL A 97 10.30 -10.37 -9.99
N ALA A 98 10.34 -10.47 -11.31
CA ALA A 98 10.80 -11.67 -12.01
C ALA A 98 12.23 -12.04 -11.59
N GLN A 99 13.15 -11.08 -11.58
CA GLN A 99 14.54 -11.33 -11.20
C GLN A 99 14.70 -11.61 -9.70
N SER A 100 13.92 -10.95 -8.84
CA SER A 100 13.91 -11.25 -7.41
C SER A 100 13.40 -12.68 -7.13
N LEU A 101 12.33 -13.12 -7.78
CA LEU A 101 11.83 -14.50 -7.69
C LEU A 101 12.87 -15.51 -8.17
N ARG A 102 13.56 -15.24 -9.28
CA ARG A 102 14.63 -16.10 -9.80
C ARG A 102 15.83 -16.19 -8.85
N SER A 103 16.22 -15.10 -8.23
CA SER A 103 17.30 -15.10 -7.22
C SER A 103 16.94 -15.92 -5.98
N ARG A 104 15.65 -16.12 -5.72
CA ARG A 104 15.09 -16.98 -4.66
C ARG A 104 14.90 -18.43 -5.12
N GLY A 105 15.34 -18.78 -6.33
CA GLY A 105 15.32 -20.14 -6.88
C GLY A 105 14.08 -20.48 -7.70
N ALA A 106 13.20 -19.54 -8.03
CA ALA A 106 12.07 -19.80 -8.90
C ALA A 106 12.51 -20.00 -10.36
N HIS A 107 12.14 -21.13 -10.94
CA HIS A 107 12.37 -21.43 -12.36
C HIS A 107 11.21 -20.92 -13.22
N LEU A 108 11.28 -19.64 -13.61
CA LEU A 108 10.25 -19.01 -14.43
C LEU A 108 10.38 -19.38 -15.90
N VAL A 109 9.24 -19.59 -16.58
CA VAL A 109 9.13 -19.74 -18.03
C VAL A 109 8.75 -18.40 -18.67
N GLY A 110 8.82 -18.30 -20.01
CA GLY A 110 8.33 -17.14 -20.74
C GLY A 110 6.82 -17.02 -20.61
N VAL A 111 6.34 -15.79 -20.44
CA VAL A 111 4.91 -15.50 -20.16
C VAL A 111 4.45 -14.30 -20.97
N ASP A 112 3.27 -14.42 -21.56
CA ASP A 112 2.54 -13.29 -22.13
C ASP A 112 1.50 -12.82 -21.12
N MET A 113 1.41 -11.51 -20.92
CA MET A 113 0.49 -10.89 -19.96
C MET A 113 -0.22 -9.68 -20.55
N ALA A 114 -1.55 -9.60 -20.37
CA ALA A 114 -2.31 -8.37 -20.53
C ALA A 114 -2.79 -7.92 -19.14
N LEU A 115 -2.62 -6.65 -18.83
CA LEU A 115 -3.01 -6.12 -17.51
C LEU A 115 -3.88 -4.86 -17.61
N SER A 116 -4.76 -4.74 -16.65
CA SER A 116 -5.59 -3.55 -16.40
C SER A 116 -5.66 -3.26 -14.92
N SER A 117 -5.68 -2.00 -14.53
CA SER A 117 -5.74 -1.55 -13.14
C SER A 117 -6.74 -0.43 -12.94
N ASP A 118 -7.55 -0.51 -11.88
CA ASP A 118 -8.38 0.60 -11.40
C ASP A 118 -7.86 1.18 -10.07
N VAL A 119 -6.68 0.74 -9.62
CA VAL A 119 -5.96 1.36 -8.51
C VAL A 119 -5.39 2.70 -8.99
N PRO A 120 -5.77 3.83 -8.39
CA PRO A 120 -5.30 5.15 -8.81
C PRO A 120 -3.79 5.31 -8.70
N VAL A 121 -3.13 5.59 -9.83
CA VAL A 121 -1.67 5.76 -9.89
C VAL A 121 -1.23 7.06 -9.23
N GLY A 122 -0.30 6.96 -8.27
CA GLY A 122 0.27 8.12 -7.58
C GLY A 122 -0.65 8.76 -6.53
N ALA A 123 -1.74 8.10 -6.16
CA ALA A 123 -2.64 8.52 -5.10
C ALA A 123 -2.25 7.94 -3.71
N GLY A 124 -1.15 7.20 -3.62
CA GLY A 124 -0.71 6.55 -2.37
C GLY A 124 -1.52 5.31 -2.00
N LEU A 125 -2.18 4.64 -2.97
CA LEU A 125 -3.01 3.45 -2.78
C LEU A 125 -2.33 2.15 -3.23
N SER A 126 -1.00 2.15 -3.37
CA SER A 126 -0.14 1.00 -3.71
C SER A 126 -0.44 0.33 -5.05
N SER A 127 -0.60 1.14 -6.10
CA SER A 127 -0.70 0.60 -7.46
C SER A 127 0.57 -0.17 -7.90
N SER A 128 1.75 0.19 -7.39
CA SER A 128 3.01 -0.55 -7.60
C SER A 128 2.94 -1.95 -7.01
N ALA A 129 2.62 -2.08 -5.72
CA ALA A 129 2.51 -3.38 -5.06
C ALA A 129 1.41 -4.26 -5.69
N ALA A 130 0.27 -3.67 -6.11
CA ALA A 130 -0.76 -4.40 -6.84
C ALA A 130 -0.25 -4.95 -8.17
N LEU A 131 0.57 -4.17 -8.91
CA LEU A 131 1.22 -4.61 -10.15
C LEU A 131 2.26 -5.71 -9.87
N GLU A 132 3.14 -5.51 -8.89
CA GLU A 132 4.19 -6.46 -8.50
C GLU A 132 3.62 -7.81 -8.11
N ILE A 133 2.63 -7.81 -7.21
CA ILE A 133 2.07 -9.05 -6.65
C ILE A 133 1.20 -9.77 -7.68
N SER A 134 0.39 -9.06 -8.48
CA SER A 134 -0.44 -9.70 -9.51
C SER A 134 0.41 -10.35 -10.62
N THR A 135 1.43 -9.65 -11.09
CA THR A 135 2.33 -10.17 -12.15
C THR A 135 3.27 -11.26 -11.61
N GLY A 136 3.80 -11.11 -10.39
CA GLY A 136 4.60 -12.13 -9.73
C GLY A 136 3.81 -13.44 -9.52
N MET A 137 2.57 -13.33 -9.03
CA MET A 137 1.66 -14.48 -8.89
C MET A 137 1.38 -15.15 -10.24
N ALA A 138 1.13 -14.36 -11.29
CA ALA A 138 0.92 -14.86 -12.65
C ALA A 138 2.14 -15.64 -13.16
N MET A 139 3.34 -15.07 -13.05
CA MET A 139 4.59 -15.74 -13.47
C MET A 139 4.83 -17.06 -12.73
N LEU A 140 4.64 -17.08 -11.42
CA LEU A 140 4.78 -18.29 -10.61
C LEU A 140 3.78 -19.37 -11.00
N ALA A 141 2.50 -19.02 -11.10
CA ALA A 141 1.43 -19.95 -11.42
C ALA A 141 1.54 -20.52 -12.83
N ILE A 142 1.93 -19.71 -13.83
CA ILE A 142 2.19 -20.17 -15.20
C ILE A 142 3.43 -21.05 -15.27
N SER A 143 4.43 -20.81 -14.42
CA SER A 143 5.64 -21.63 -14.32
C SER A 143 5.46 -22.90 -13.47
N ASN A 144 4.28 -23.12 -12.88
CA ASN A 144 3.99 -24.20 -11.92
C ASN A 144 4.97 -24.20 -10.73
N VAL A 145 5.31 -23.02 -10.24
CA VAL A 145 6.18 -22.82 -9.07
C VAL A 145 5.31 -22.38 -7.91
N GLU A 146 5.35 -23.14 -6.82
CA GLU A 146 4.75 -22.75 -5.55
C GLU A 146 5.74 -21.92 -4.75
N ILE A 147 5.29 -20.78 -4.22
CA ILE A 147 6.04 -19.94 -3.31
C ILE A 147 5.08 -19.36 -2.26
N ASP A 148 5.59 -19.16 -1.06
CA ASP A 148 4.85 -18.53 0.01
C ASP A 148 4.51 -17.06 -0.35
N ARG A 149 3.34 -16.58 0.11
CA ARG A 149 2.89 -15.21 -0.15
C ARG A 149 3.81 -14.15 0.46
N VAL A 150 4.45 -14.47 1.58
CA VAL A 150 5.46 -13.61 2.22
C VAL A 150 6.70 -13.50 1.34
N GLU A 151 7.16 -14.61 0.76
CA GLU A 151 8.29 -14.60 -0.17
C GLU A 151 7.97 -13.83 -1.45
N LEU A 152 6.73 -13.91 -1.96
CA LEU A 152 6.28 -13.09 -3.07
C LEU A 152 6.27 -11.59 -2.70
N ALA A 153 5.79 -11.24 -1.51
CA ALA A 153 5.81 -9.87 -0.99
C ALA A 153 7.24 -9.33 -0.86
N LEU A 154 8.16 -10.14 -0.33
CA LEU A 154 9.59 -9.80 -0.24
C LEU A 154 10.24 -9.63 -1.61
N ALA A 155 9.80 -10.40 -2.62
CA ALA A 155 10.27 -10.24 -4.00
C ALA A 155 9.80 -8.90 -4.59
N GLY A 156 8.56 -8.48 -4.32
CA GLY A 156 8.04 -7.16 -4.71
C GLY A 156 8.82 -6.01 -4.05
N GLN A 157 9.02 -6.08 -2.74
CA GLN A 157 9.82 -5.08 -2.02
C GLN A 157 11.24 -4.97 -2.58
N GLN A 158 11.89 -6.09 -2.88
CA GLN A 158 13.22 -6.09 -3.48
C GLN A 158 13.23 -5.45 -4.87
N ALA A 159 12.16 -5.64 -5.66
CA ALA A 159 12.00 -4.97 -6.94
C ALA A 159 11.92 -3.44 -6.79
N GLU A 160 11.14 -2.94 -5.84
CA GLU A 160 11.08 -1.50 -5.51
C GLU A 160 12.47 -0.95 -5.14
N HIS A 161 13.22 -1.64 -4.29
CA HIS A 161 14.54 -1.21 -3.85
C HIS A 161 15.57 -1.19 -4.97
N GLU A 162 15.63 -2.26 -5.78
CA GLU A 162 16.72 -2.47 -6.73
C GLU A 162 16.43 -1.95 -8.13
N TYR A 163 15.18 -2.03 -8.59
CA TYR A 163 14.78 -1.68 -9.95
C TYR A 163 14.10 -0.32 -10.06
N VAL A 164 13.41 0.12 -9.00
CA VAL A 164 12.70 1.40 -8.98
C VAL A 164 13.46 2.46 -8.18
N GLY A 165 14.21 2.07 -7.14
CA GLY A 165 15.02 2.95 -6.31
C GLY A 165 14.27 3.53 -5.10
N THR A 166 13.08 3.02 -4.80
CA THR A 166 12.30 3.41 -3.62
C THR A 166 12.61 2.48 -2.45
N ARG A 167 13.18 3.00 -1.36
CA ARG A 167 13.54 2.22 -0.16
C ARG A 167 12.32 2.05 0.77
N CYS A 168 11.21 1.52 0.23
CA CYS A 168 9.96 1.31 0.97
C CYS A 168 10.10 0.22 2.06
N GLY A 169 9.17 0.24 3.04
CA GLY A 169 8.95 -0.89 3.94
C GLY A 169 8.21 -2.04 3.24
N ILE A 170 7.78 -3.03 4.02
CA ILE A 170 7.16 -4.25 3.48
C ILE A 170 5.62 -4.23 3.50
N MET A 171 5.03 -3.22 4.13
CA MET A 171 3.60 -3.12 4.39
C MET A 171 2.74 -3.36 3.14
N ASP A 172 3.07 -2.66 2.06
CA ASP A 172 2.26 -2.62 0.85
C ASP A 172 2.14 -4.00 0.20
N GLN A 173 3.27 -4.65 0.00
CA GLN A 173 3.31 -5.95 -0.63
C GLN A 173 2.67 -7.03 0.24
N LEU A 174 2.85 -6.97 1.58
CA LEU A 174 2.24 -7.96 2.47
C LEU A 174 0.71 -7.86 2.51
N VAL A 175 0.15 -6.65 2.64
CA VAL A 175 -1.30 -6.53 2.67
C VAL A 175 -1.94 -6.84 1.33
N VAL A 176 -1.29 -6.47 0.22
CA VAL A 176 -1.73 -6.82 -1.14
C VAL A 176 -1.71 -8.33 -1.36
N ALA A 177 -0.70 -9.03 -0.85
CA ALA A 177 -0.60 -10.48 -0.96
C ALA A 177 -1.53 -11.24 0.01
N CYS A 178 -1.69 -10.76 1.26
CA CYS A 178 -2.22 -11.52 2.38
C CYS A 178 -3.52 -10.94 3.00
N GLY A 179 -4.05 -9.85 2.48
CA GLY A 179 -5.31 -9.25 2.96
C GLY A 179 -6.47 -10.25 2.94
N LEU A 180 -7.45 -10.02 3.82
CA LEU A 180 -8.64 -10.84 3.92
C LEU A 180 -9.88 -9.94 3.95
N LYS A 181 -10.89 -10.28 3.18
CA LYS A 181 -12.18 -9.58 3.16
C LYS A 181 -12.75 -9.45 4.58
N GLY A 182 -13.22 -8.24 4.91
CA GLY A 182 -13.77 -7.94 6.23
C GLY A 182 -12.73 -7.78 7.35
N HIS A 183 -11.42 -7.67 7.02
CA HIS A 183 -10.36 -7.54 8.02
C HIS A 183 -9.35 -6.46 7.65
N ALA A 184 -8.80 -5.83 8.68
CA ALA A 184 -7.52 -5.14 8.62
C ALA A 184 -6.39 -6.13 8.93
N LEU A 185 -5.17 -5.85 8.48
CA LEU A 185 -4.02 -6.73 8.68
C LEU A 185 -3.00 -6.05 9.60
N LEU A 186 -2.95 -6.47 10.89
CA LEU A 186 -1.84 -6.05 11.74
C LEU A 186 -0.59 -6.81 11.33
N ILE A 187 0.46 -6.07 10.98
CA ILE A 187 1.75 -6.62 10.56
C ILE A 187 2.82 -6.18 11.55
N ASP A 188 3.57 -7.11 12.08
CA ASP A 188 4.87 -6.88 12.69
C ASP A 188 5.93 -6.89 11.58
N CYS A 189 6.43 -5.71 11.19
CA CYS A 189 7.33 -5.59 10.04
C CYS A 189 8.74 -6.17 10.27
N ARG A 190 9.10 -6.52 11.51
CA ARG A 190 10.36 -7.19 11.83
C ARG A 190 10.26 -8.70 11.67
N SER A 191 9.26 -9.30 12.28
CA SER A 191 9.08 -10.77 12.28
C SER A 191 8.25 -11.25 11.09
N LEU A 192 7.59 -10.36 10.37
CA LEU A 192 6.59 -10.61 9.34
C LEU A 192 5.38 -11.41 9.84
N ALA A 193 5.18 -11.43 11.17
CA ALA A 193 4.00 -12.01 11.78
C ALA A 193 2.77 -11.14 11.47
N MET A 194 1.68 -11.78 11.09
CA MET A 194 0.44 -11.14 10.66
C MET A 194 -0.73 -11.61 11.52
N ARG A 195 -1.63 -10.68 11.86
CA ARG A 195 -2.89 -10.95 12.54
C ARG A 195 -4.03 -10.28 11.79
N GLN A 196 -5.03 -11.06 11.39
CA GLN A 196 -6.26 -10.55 10.77
C GLN A 196 -7.15 -9.96 11.87
N ILE A 197 -7.41 -8.65 11.79
CA ILE A 197 -8.21 -7.91 12.76
C ILE A 197 -9.59 -7.67 12.13
N PRO A 198 -10.68 -8.18 12.70
CA PRO A 198 -12.00 -7.95 12.16
C PRO A 198 -12.32 -6.46 12.03
N LEU A 199 -12.80 -6.06 10.87
CA LEU A 199 -13.26 -4.70 10.58
C LEU A 199 -14.69 -4.79 10.06
N ASP A 200 -15.64 -4.62 10.98
CA ASP A 200 -17.07 -4.66 10.64
C ASP A 200 -17.45 -3.41 9.83
N THR A 201 -17.81 -3.63 8.58
CA THR A 201 -18.26 -2.60 7.65
C THR A 201 -19.76 -2.57 7.45
N SER A 202 -20.55 -3.25 8.30
CA SER A 202 -22.01 -3.20 8.25
C SER A 202 -22.55 -1.79 8.45
N GLU A 203 -22.02 -1.07 9.46
CA GLU A 203 -22.42 0.28 9.83
C GLU A 203 -21.40 1.36 9.40
N THR A 204 -20.15 0.97 9.07
CA THR A 204 -19.05 1.89 8.78
C THR A 204 -18.43 1.53 7.44
N VAL A 205 -18.05 2.53 6.65
CA VAL A 205 -17.31 2.36 5.39
C VAL A 205 -15.96 3.07 5.47
N ILE A 206 -15.04 2.64 4.61
CA ILE A 206 -13.76 3.32 4.39
C ILE A 206 -13.96 4.31 3.24
N ALA A 207 -13.89 5.61 3.54
CA ALA A 207 -13.91 6.66 2.53
C ALA A 207 -12.49 7.19 2.32
N ILE A 208 -11.99 7.12 1.11
CA ILE A 208 -10.64 7.53 0.73
C ILE A 208 -10.78 8.81 -0.10
N CYS A 209 -10.18 9.91 0.35
CA CYS A 209 -10.26 11.18 -0.36
C CYS A 209 -8.89 11.53 -0.95
N ASP A 210 -8.78 11.50 -2.28
CA ASP A 210 -7.59 11.91 -3.03
C ASP A 210 -7.58 13.43 -3.16
N THR A 211 -6.53 14.07 -2.63
CA THR A 211 -6.31 15.52 -2.70
C THR A 211 -6.13 16.04 -4.12
N ARG A 212 -5.84 15.19 -5.09
CA ARG A 212 -5.45 15.56 -6.46
C ARG A 212 -4.16 16.40 -6.48
N VAL A 213 -3.32 16.23 -5.46
CA VAL A 213 -1.99 16.85 -5.37
C VAL A 213 -0.93 15.77 -5.43
N LYS A 214 0.02 15.95 -6.34
CA LYS A 214 1.22 15.12 -6.47
C LYS A 214 2.44 16.01 -6.30
N HIS A 215 3.33 15.66 -5.38
CA HIS A 215 4.63 16.32 -5.27
C HIS A 215 5.69 15.51 -6.02
N GLU A 216 6.39 16.17 -6.94
CA GLU A 216 7.44 15.54 -7.77
C GLU A 216 8.64 15.00 -6.94
N LEU A 217 8.83 15.53 -5.74
CA LEU A 217 9.95 15.16 -4.85
C LEU A 217 9.55 14.15 -3.75
N SER A 218 8.38 13.52 -3.82
CA SER A 218 7.88 12.65 -2.74
C SER A 218 8.80 11.47 -2.44
N SER A 219 9.42 10.83 -3.43
CA SER A 219 10.33 9.71 -3.22
C SER A 219 11.65 10.12 -2.56
N SER A 220 12.20 11.30 -2.88
CA SER A 220 13.42 11.81 -2.25
C SER A 220 13.18 12.20 -0.79
N GLU A 221 12.06 12.85 -0.50
CA GLU A 221 11.67 13.20 0.87
C GLU A 221 11.34 11.95 1.71
N TYR A 222 10.73 10.93 1.12
CA TYR A 222 10.50 9.65 1.78
C TYR A 222 11.82 8.98 2.21
N ASN A 223 12.79 8.87 1.29
CA ASN A 223 14.11 8.31 1.61
C ASN A 223 14.83 9.13 2.68
N LYS A 224 14.70 10.46 2.66
CA LYS A 224 15.26 11.35 3.68
C LYS A 224 14.67 11.08 5.08
N ARG A 225 13.35 10.86 5.19
CA ARG A 225 12.71 10.50 6.47
C ARG A 225 13.29 9.20 7.04
N ARG A 226 13.54 8.22 6.17
CA ARG A 226 14.19 6.98 6.57
C ARG A 226 15.61 7.22 7.09
N GLU A 227 16.44 8.01 6.39
CA GLU A 227 17.78 8.37 6.83
C GLU A 227 17.80 9.13 8.16
N GLU A 228 16.81 10.01 8.39
CA GLU A 228 16.65 10.72 9.66
C GLU A 228 16.35 9.75 10.81
N CYS A 229 15.52 8.72 10.60
CA CYS A 229 15.28 7.66 11.57
C CYS A 229 16.52 6.78 11.82
N GLU A 230 17.21 6.35 10.77
CA GLU A 230 18.47 5.60 10.87
C GLU A 230 19.52 6.38 11.69
N ARG A 231 19.59 7.69 11.49
CA ARG A 231 20.46 8.57 12.29
C ARG A 231 20.03 8.66 13.75
N GLY A 232 18.73 8.68 14.03
CA GLY A 232 18.18 8.61 15.39
C GLY A 232 18.61 7.35 16.13
N VAL A 233 18.50 6.20 15.48
CA VAL A 233 18.95 4.91 16.02
C VAL A 233 20.47 4.95 16.31
N GLU A 234 21.27 5.47 15.39
CA GLU A 234 22.74 5.61 15.59
C GLU A 234 23.08 6.43 16.83
N ILE A 235 22.35 7.51 17.09
CA ILE A 235 22.59 8.36 18.27
C ILE A 235 22.15 7.65 19.54
N LEU A 236 20.93 7.08 19.56
CA LEU A 236 20.36 6.43 20.73
C LEU A 236 21.10 5.13 21.10
N SER A 237 21.66 4.40 20.14
CA SER A 237 22.43 3.17 20.39
C SER A 237 23.67 3.38 21.26
N ARG A 238 24.12 4.61 21.44
CA ARG A 238 25.25 4.96 22.34
C ARG A 238 24.87 4.87 23.82
N VAL A 239 23.58 5.00 24.13
CA VAL A 239 23.01 4.93 25.50
C VAL A 239 22.05 3.74 25.68
N LEU A 240 21.54 3.20 24.58
CA LEU A 240 20.67 2.03 24.50
C LEU A 240 21.34 0.99 23.59
N PRO A 241 22.32 0.22 24.07
CA PRO A 241 23.21 -0.57 23.20
C PRO A 241 22.53 -1.73 22.45
N ASP A 242 21.36 -2.17 22.91
CA ASP A 242 20.63 -3.32 22.33
C ASP A 242 19.65 -2.94 21.22
N ILE A 243 19.44 -1.64 20.94
CA ILE A 243 18.52 -1.22 19.90
C ILE A 243 19.13 -1.40 18.49
N ARG A 244 18.27 -1.82 17.56
CA ARG A 244 18.60 -1.97 16.12
C ARG A 244 17.71 -1.11 15.22
N ALA A 245 16.53 -0.74 15.71
CA ALA A 245 15.56 0.10 15.05
C ALA A 245 14.78 0.92 16.08
N LEU A 246 14.03 1.94 15.66
CA LEU A 246 13.20 2.74 16.58
C LEU A 246 12.10 1.92 17.27
N ARG A 247 11.71 0.76 16.72
CA ARG A 247 10.85 -0.22 17.36
C ARG A 247 11.36 -0.68 18.73
N ASP A 248 12.68 -0.71 18.93
CA ASP A 248 13.31 -1.19 20.17
C ASP A 248 13.31 -0.13 21.27
N VAL A 249 12.99 1.10 20.93
CA VAL A 249 12.97 2.23 21.87
C VAL A 249 11.58 2.30 22.52
N SER A 250 11.50 2.07 23.83
CA SER A 250 10.28 2.30 24.59
C SER A 250 9.98 3.81 24.72
N LEU A 251 8.73 4.15 25.04
CA LEU A 251 8.36 5.55 25.27
C LEU A 251 9.17 6.14 26.43
N ASP A 252 9.32 5.39 27.52
CA ASP A 252 10.09 5.83 28.70
C ASP A 252 11.58 6.06 28.36
N ASP A 253 12.19 5.15 27.58
CA ASP A 253 13.57 5.32 27.10
C ASP A 253 13.72 6.53 26.18
N PHE A 254 12.72 6.75 25.31
CA PHE A 254 12.71 7.90 24.42
C PHE A 254 12.66 9.22 25.24
N GLU A 255 11.67 9.34 26.15
CA GLU A 255 11.54 10.53 27.01
C GLU A 255 12.80 10.80 27.85
N MET A 256 13.48 9.73 28.31
CA MET A 256 14.72 9.86 29.08
C MET A 256 15.89 10.37 28.23
N HIS A 257 15.92 10.08 26.93
CA HIS A 257 17.08 10.32 26.08
C HIS A 257 16.81 11.26 24.89
N GLU A 258 15.60 11.77 24.71
CA GLU A 258 15.23 12.60 23.55
C GLU A 258 16.08 13.86 23.39
N GLU A 259 16.60 14.43 24.51
CA GLU A 259 17.48 15.60 24.49
C GLU A 259 18.85 15.36 23.80
N LEU A 260 19.23 14.08 23.59
CA LEU A 260 20.44 13.72 22.83
C LEU A 260 20.24 13.86 21.32
N LEU A 261 18.99 13.90 20.87
CA LEU A 261 18.62 13.97 19.46
C LEU A 261 18.47 15.45 19.04
N PRO A 262 19.22 15.89 18.01
CA PRO A 262 18.99 17.21 17.43
C PRO A 262 17.70 17.22 16.60
N GLU A 263 17.08 18.41 16.43
CA GLU A 263 16.01 18.56 15.43
C GLU A 263 16.60 18.52 14.01
N PRO A 264 15.86 17.94 13.05
CA PRO A 264 14.50 17.37 13.17
C PRO A 264 14.47 15.90 13.61
N ILE A 265 15.60 15.26 13.88
CA ILE A 265 15.71 13.82 14.19
C ILE A 265 14.88 13.46 15.44
N ARG A 266 14.87 14.32 16.46
CA ARG A 266 14.08 14.14 17.69
C ARG A 266 12.59 13.95 17.35
N SER A 267 12.02 14.87 16.58
CA SER A 267 10.62 14.84 16.18
C SER A 267 10.31 13.61 15.34
N ARG A 268 11.19 13.21 14.40
CA ARG A 268 11.01 11.97 13.61
C ARG A 268 10.96 10.73 14.50
N CYS A 269 11.90 10.61 15.42
CA CYS A 269 11.94 9.49 16.38
C CYS A 269 10.70 9.48 17.28
N ARG A 270 10.23 10.63 17.76
CA ARG A 270 9.01 10.76 18.57
C ARG A 270 7.81 10.20 17.83
N HIS A 271 7.64 10.58 16.55
CA HIS A 271 6.57 10.04 15.73
C HIS A 271 6.61 8.52 15.71
N VAL A 272 7.73 7.90 15.31
CA VAL A 272 7.83 6.45 15.12
C VAL A 272 7.59 5.69 16.43
N VAL A 273 8.21 6.13 17.53
CA VAL A 273 8.05 5.48 18.85
C VAL A 273 6.59 5.54 19.30
N THR A 274 5.96 6.72 19.21
CA THR A 274 4.56 6.87 19.64
C THR A 274 3.57 6.23 18.66
N GLU A 275 3.87 6.20 17.35
CA GLU A 275 3.01 5.57 16.33
C GLU A 275 2.95 4.06 16.49
N ASN A 276 4.04 3.40 16.86
CA ASN A 276 4.03 1.98 17.18
C ASN A 276 3.04 1.63 18.29
N ALA A 277 3.03 2.41 19.38
CA ALA A 277 2.09 2.24 20.48
C ALA A 277 0.63 2.53 20.05
N ARG A 278 0.42 3.58 19.25
CA ARG A 278 -0.89 3.92 18.68
C ARG A 278 -1.43 2.80 17.79
N THR A 279 -0.57 2.20 16.96
CA THR A 279 -0.96 1.12 16.04
C THR A 279 -1.44 -0.13 16.78
N LEU A 280 -0.73 -0.55 17.81
CA LEU A 280 -1.15 -1.68 18.63
C LEU A 280 -2.48 -1.39 19.36
N SER A 281 -2.60 -0.20 19.95
CA SER A 281 -3.85 0.23 20.61
C SER A 281 -5.03 0.33 19.62
N ALA A 282 -4.77 0.69 18.35
CA ALA A 282 -5.79 0.75 17.32
C ALA A 282 -6.26 -0.65 16.89
N ALA A 283 -5.35 -1.63 16.82
CA ALA A 283 -5.73 -3.01 16.57
C ALA A 283 -6.62 -3.56 17.68
N ASP A 284 -6.26 -3.32 18.95
CA ASP A 284 -7.07 -3.72 20.10
C ASP A 284 -8.44 -3.01 20.11
N ALA A 285 -8.49 -1.73 19.72
CA ALA A 285 -9.73 -0.98 19.61
C ALA A 285 -10.68 -1.56 18.54
N LEU A 286 -10.13 -1.96 17.38
CA LEU A 286 -10.93 -2.62 16.33
C LEU A 286 -11.44 -3.99 16.76
N GLU A 287 -10.63 -4.81 17.43
CA GLU A 287 -11.06 -6.10 17.98
C GLU A 287 -12.19 -5.94 19.01
N ALA A 288 -12.16 -4.85 19.77
CA ALA A 288 -13.22 -4.49 20.74
C ALA A 288 -14.41 -3.75 20.10
N ALA A 289 -14.40 -3.51 18.79
CA ALA A 289 -15.36 -2.65 18.07
C ALA A 289 -15.48 -1.23 18.65
N ASP A 290 -14.42 -0.72 19.30
CA ASP A 290 -14.35 0.66 19.83
C ASP A 290 -13.88 1.63 18.73
N PHE A 291 -14.79 1.94 17.80
CA PHE A 291 -14.53 2.90 16.73
C PHE A 291 -14.29 4.34 17.26
N ALA A 292 -14.76 4.66 18.46
CA ALA A 292 -14.50 5.96 19.07
C ALA A 292 -13.02 6.10 19.49
N LEU A 293 -12.45 5.06 20.09
CA LEU A 293 -11.02 5.02 20.39
C LEU A 293 -10.19 4.99 19.10
N MET A 294 -10.56 4.14 18.13
CA MET A 294 -9.91 4.07 16.83
C MET A 294 -9.82 5.45 16.16
N GLY A 295 -10.93 6.19 16.11
CA GLY A 295 -10.96 7.53 15.51
C GLY A 295 -10.05 8.54 16.23
N ARG A 296 -10.01 8.51 17.57
CA ARG A 296 -9.06 9.35 18.33
C ARG A 296 -7.60 9.00 18.04
N LEU A 297 -7.28 7.73 17.88
CA LEU A 297 -5.92 7.29 17.54
C LEU A 297 -5.54 7.71 16.11
N MET A 298 -6.47 7.61 15.16
CA MET A 298 -6.27 8.10 13.79
C MET A 298 -5.95 9.60 13.77
N LEU A 299 -6.71 10.41 14.50
CA LEU A 299 -6.48 11.86 14.56
C LEU A 299 -5.12 12.19 15.20
N LYS A 300 -4.75 11.54 16.32
CA LYS A 300 -3.43 11.71 16.94
C LYS A 300 -2.29 11.29 16.03
N SER A 301 -2.49 10.25 15.23
CA SER A 301 -1.53 9.84 14.19
C SER A 301 -1.36 10.93 13.13
N HIS A 302 -2.47 11.53 12.67
CA HIS A 302 -2.41 12.63 11.69
C HIS A 302 -1.68 13.85 12.25
N GLU A 303 -1.99 14.26 13.49
CA GLU A 303 -1.30 15.36 14.18
C GLU A 303 0.21 15.11 14.25
N SER A 304 0.64 13.91 14.63
CA SER A 304 2.05 13.54 14.70
C SER A 304 2.72 13.48 13.33
N LEU A 305 2.01 13.01 12.29
CA LEU A 305 2.50 13.05 10.90
C LEU A 305 2.67 14.47 10.37
N ARG A 306 1.80 15.39 10.77
CA ARG A 306 1.88 16.81 10.41
C ARG A 306 3.00 17.52 11.19
N ASP A 307 3.00 17.38 12.52
CA ASP A 307 3.79 18.25 13.41
C ASP A 307 5.17 17.66 13.75
N ASP A 308 5.27 16.32 13.96
CA ASP A 308 6.53 15.66 14.29
C ASP A 308 7.24 15.14 13.04
N TYR A 309 6.50 14.48 12.14
CA TYR A 309 7.11 13.84 10.97
C TYR A 309 7.20 14.74 9.74
N GLU A 310 6.37 15.78 9.69
CA GLU A 310 6.32 16.81 8.64
C GLU A 310 6.16 16.20 7.22
N VAL A 311 5.20 15.28 7.09
CA VAL A 311 4.86 14.66 5.80
C VAL A 311 3.45 15.03 5.33
N SER A 312 2.70 15.81 6.11
CA SER A 312 1.40 16.33 5.68
C SER A 312 1.56 17.57 4.78
N CYS A 313 0.46 18.03 4.23
CA CYS A 313 0.36 19.27 3.49
C CYS A 313 -1.00 19.92 3.75
N MET A 314 -1.15 21.18 3.37
CA MET A 314 -2.38 21.96 3.58
C MET A 314 -3.63 21.23 3.05
N GLU A 315 -3.51 20.58 1.92
CA GLU A 315 -4.63 19.86 1.30
C GLU A 315 -5.05 18.62 2.10
N LEU A 316 -4.08 17.85 2.63
CA LEU A 316 -4.36 16.72 3.51
C LEU A 316 -4.97 17.18 4.83
N ASP A 317 -4.40 18.22 5.45
CA ASP A 317 -4.89 18.79 6.70
C ASP A 317 -6.32 19.30 6.53
N SER A 318 -6.60 20.02 5.44
CA SER A 318 -7.94 20.50 5.11
C SER A 318 -8.96 19.36 4.96
N LEU A 319 -8.60 18.26 4.29
CA LEU A 319 -9.49 17.11 4.16
C LEU A 319 -9.80 16.47 5.53
N VAL A 320 -8.80 16.33 6.40
CA VAL A 320 -8.99 15.77 7.76
C VAL A 320 -9.84 16.71 8.62
N GLU A 321 -9.59 18.02 8.59
CA GLU A 321 -10.36 19.01 9.33
C GLU A 321 -11.83 19.03 8.90
N ILE A 322 -12.08 19.06 7.59
CA ILE A 322 -13.44 19.00 7.04
C ILE A 322 -14.12 17.69 7.45
N ALA A 323 -13.46 16.54 7.26
CA ALA A 323 -14.00 15.23 7.57
C ALA A 323 -14.40 15.13 9.05
N THR A 324 -13.52 15.50 9.97
CA THR A 324 -13.77 15.42 11.43
C THR A 324 -14.86 16.38 11.93
N SER A 325 -15.21 17.40 11.15
CA SER A 325 -16.33 18.30 11.44
C SER A 325 -17.71 17.71 11.10
N ILE A 326 -17.77 16.52 10.48
CA ILE A 326 -19.00 15.89 10.01
C ILE A 326 -19.45 14.84 11.02
N GLU A 327 -20.68 14.97 11.51
CA GLU A 327 -21.31 13.97 12.36
C GLU A 327 -21.41 12.63 11.62
N GLY A 328 -21.03 11.53 12.26
CA GLY A 328 -20.94 10.20 11.68
C GLY A 328 -19.58 9.86 11.07
N VAL A 329 -18.60 10.79 11.09
CA VAL A 329 -17.20 10.47 10.85
C VAL A 329 -16.55 10.02 12.14
N ARG A 330 -16.11 8.77 12.19
CA ARG A 330 -15.49 8.15 13.37
C ARG A 330 -14.02 8.49 13.50
N GLY A 331 -13.30 8.64 12.38
CA GLY A 331 -11.88 8.98 12.34
C GLY A 331 -11.45 9.39 10.95
N ALA A 332 -10.40 10.21 10.87
CA ALA A 332 -9.81 10.69 9.62
C ALA A 332 -8.31 10.94 9.81
N ARG A 333 -7.50 10.61 8.80
CA ARG A 333 -6.06 10.91 8.75
C ARG A 333 -5.51 10.81 7.32
N MET A 334 -4.36 11.40 7.08
CA MET A 334 -3.61 11.10 5.86
C MET A 334 -3.19 9.63 5.82
N THR A 335 -3.03 9.04 4.64
CA THR A 335 -2.56 7.66 4.43
C THR A 335 -1.49 7.60 3.35
N GLY A 336 -0.54 6.65 3.50
CA GLY A 336 0.61 6.51 2.62
C GLY A 336 1.78 7.43 2.98
N GLY A 337 2.70 7.64 2.05
CA GLY A 337 3.94 8.39 2.31
C GLY A 337 3.79 9.89 2.57
N GLY A 338 2.60 10.46 2.37
CA GLY A 338 2.36 11.88 2.56
C GLY A 338 2.80 12.75 1.36
N PHE A 339 3.04 14.03 1.62
CA PHE A 339 3.36 15.05 0.61
C PHE A 339 2.28 15.19 -0.48
N GLY A 340 1.01 14.94 -0.15
CA GLY A 340 -0.14 14.82 -1.04
C GLY A 340 -0.75 13.42 -0.96
N GLY A 341 -1.42 12.96 -2.03
CA GLY A 341 -2.12 11.69 -2.04
C GLY A 341 -3.45 11.73 -1.31
N CYS A 342 -3.74 10.76 -0.44
CA CYS A 342 -5.07 10.55 0.12
C CYS A 342 -5.16 10.71 1.63
N THR A 343 -6.40 10.95 2.09
CA THR A 343 -6.82 10.67 3.46
C THR A 343 -7.65 9.38 3.51
N VAL A 344 -7.60 8.66 4.63
CA VAL A 344 -8.48 7.55 4.97
C VAL A 344 -9.42 8.00 6.08
N ASN A 345 -10.71 7.71 5.90
CA ASN A 345 -11.77 8.13 6.80
C ASN A 345 -12.68 6.94 7.11
N LEU A 346 -13.01 6.76 8.39
CA LEU A 346 -14.04 5.81 8.83
C LEU A 346 -15.36 6.56 8.97
N VAL A 347 -16.31 6.28 8.11
CA VAL A 347 -17.57 7.02 7.97
C VAL A 347 -18.75 6.07 8.19
N GLU A 348 -19.69 6.46 9.05
CA GLU A 348 -20.95 5.72 9.19
C GLU A 348 -21.74 5.75 7.88
N ARG A 349 -22.30 4.61 7.48
CA ARG A 349 -23.02 4.48 6.19
C ARG A 349 -24.10 5.54 6.00
N HIS A 350 -24.84 5.86 7.07
CA HIS A 350 -25.91 6.85 6.99
C HIS A 350 -25.40 8.30 6.80
N ALA A 351 -24.12 8.56 7.12
CA ALA A 351 -23.49 9.87 6.96
C ALA A 351 -22.75 10.03 5.61
N LEU A 352 -22.61 8.96 4.84
CA LEU A 352 -21.75 8.92 3.64
C LEU A 352 -22.12 9.98 2.59
N GLU A 353 -23.40 10.14 2.26
CA GLU A 353 -23.86 11.13 1.27
C GLU A 353 -23.50 12.56 1.71
N LYS A 354 -23.83 12.90 2.97
CA LYS A 354 -23.49 14.19 3.59
C LYS A 354 -21.97 14.41 3.63
N PHE A 355 -21.20 13.34 3.90
CA PHE A 355 -19.74 13.38 3.88
C PHE A 355 -19.22 13.74 2.49
N GLN A 356 -19.68 13.04 1.44
CA GLN A 356 -19.24 13.27 0.07
C GLN A 356 -19.57 14.69 -0.40
N GLU A 357 -20.77 15.19 -0.14
CA GLU A 357 -21.18 16.55 -0.48
C GLU A 357 -20.33 17.61 0.23
N LYS A 358 -20.19 17.47 1.56
CA LYS A 358 -19.51 18.46 2.37
C LYS A 358 -18.00 18.49 2.09
N VAL A 359 -17.35 17.32 2.02
CA VAL A 359 -15.93 17.22 1.68
C VAL A 359 -15.68 17.84 0.31
N THR A 360 -16.46 17.49 -0.69
CA THR A 360 -16.29 18.03 -2.05
C THR A 360 -16.47 19.54 -2.08
N GLY A 361 -17.53 20.05 -1.45
CA GLY A 361 -17.86 21.47 -1.47
C GLY A 361 -16.90 22.35 -0.69
N GLU A 362 -16.54 21.95 0.54
CA GLU A 362 -15.66 22.72 1.40
C GLU A 362 -14.20 22.65 0.96
N TYR A 363 -13.74 21.48 0.56
CA TYR A 363 -12.39 21.31 0.02
C TYR A 363 -12.16 22.16 -1.24
N ASN A 364 -13.14 22.20 -2.16
CA ASN A 364 -13.07 23.05 -3.33
C ASN A 364 -12.99 24.55 -2.97
N LYS A 365 -13.73 25.00 -1.95
CA LYS A 365 -13.66 26.40 -1.48
C LYS A 365 -12.28 26.76 -0.93
N VAL A 366 -11.62 25.83 -0.23
CA VAL A 366 -10.31 26.08 0.41
C VAL A 366 -9.17 25.98 -0.59
N THR A 367 -9.21 24.97 -1.48
CA THR A 367 -8.06 24.61 -2.33
C THR A 367 -8.23 24.95 -3.81
N GLY A 368 -9.45 25.24 -4.25
CA GLY A 368 -9.80 25.39 -5.66
C GLY A 368 -9.82 24.06 -6.43
N LYS A 369 -9.62 22.91 -5.76
CA LYS A 369 -9.58 21.57 -6.36
C LYS A 369 -10.83 20.77 -5.97
N ILE A 370 -11.19 19.80 -6.79
CA ILE A 370 -12.25 18.82 -6.48
C ILE A 370 -11.57 17.52 -6.10
N PRO A 371 -11.76 17.01 -4.87
CA PRO A 371 -11.17 15.74 -4.47
C PRO A 371 -11.88 14.59 -5.17
N THR A 372 -11.20 13.48 -5.37
CA THR A 372 -11.87 12.24 -5.77
C THR A 372 -12.11 11.40 -4.51
N ILE A 373 -13.35 10.98 -4.30
CA ILE A 373 -13.72 10.18 -3.13
C ILE A 373 -14.00 8.75 -3.58
N TYR A 374 -13.22 7.81 -3.07
CA TYR A 374 -13.43 6.38 -3.26
C TYR A 374 -14.05 5.82 -1.97
N VAL A 375 -15.13 5.06 -2.13
CA VAL A 375 -15.73 4.29 -1.02
C VAL A 375 -15.31 2.86 -1.22
N SER A 376 -14.77 2.24 -0.19
CA SER A 376 -14.23 0.88 -0.25
C SER A 376 -14.62 0.07 0.98
N GLU A 377 -14.58 -1.24 0.83
CA GLU A 377 -14.69 -2.22 1.90
C GLU A 377 -13.40 -3.07 1.93
N PRO A 378 -13.08 -3.69 3.09
CA PRO A 378 -11.95 -4.60 3.18
C PRO A 378 -12.08 -5.75 2.18
N ALA A 379 -11.12 -5.88 1.27
CA ALA A 379 -11.09 -6.87 0.21
C ALA A 379 -10.13 -8.02 0.50
N ASP A 380 -10.23 -9.11 -0.29
CA ASP A 380 -9.25 -10.18 -0.26
C ASP A 380 -7.94 -9.74 -0.94
N GLY A 381 -6.83 -10.26 -0.44
CA GLY A 381 -5.53 -10.17 -1.06
C GLY A 381 -5.46 -10.86 -2.43
N ALA A 382 -4.25 -10.91 -2.97
CA ALA A 382 -4.01 -11.45 -4.30
C ALA A 382 -4.49 -12.90 -4.45
N ARG A 383 -5.11 -13.19 -5.60
CA ARG A 383 -5.64 -14.53 -5.92
C ARG A 383 -5.76 -14.76 -7.41
N GLU A 384 -5.77 -16.03 -7.79
CA GLU A 384 -6.21 -16.45 -9.11
C GLU A 384 -7.74 -16.52 -9.17
N ILE A 385 -8.32 -16.12 -10.28
CA ILE A 385 -9.76 -16.24 -10.53
C ILE A 385 -10.00 -17.57 -11.24
N THR A 386 -10.50 -18.56 -10.50
CA THR A 386 -10.94 -19.84 -11.02
C THR A 386 -12.42 -19.76 -11.36
N GLY A 387 -12.79 -19.46 -12.60
CA GLY A 387 -14.19 -19.44 -13.02
C GLY A 387 -14.33 -19.52 -14.53
N SER A 388 -15.26 -20.38 -14.98
CA SER A 388 -15.73 -20.41 -16.37
C SER A 388 -16.37 -19.06 -16.74
N PRO A 389 -16.36 -18.65 -18.03
CA PRO A 389 -17.02 -17.44 -18.49
C PRO A 389 -18.52 -17.49 -18.14
N GLY A 390 -18.93 -16.77 -17.10
CA GLY A 390 -20.35 -16.68 -16.72
C GLY A 390 -20.67 -16.61 -15.23
N SER A 391 -19.69 -16.72 -14.30
CA SER A 391 -19.95 -16.72 -12.85
C SER A 391 -19.64 -15.41 -12.10
N ASP A 392 -19.24 -14.37 -12.79
CA ASP A 392 -18.96 -13.03 -12.20
C ASP A 392 -20.22 -12.12 -12.18
N SER A 393 -21.40 -12.67 -11.96
CA SER A 393 -22.61 -11.89 -11.67
C SER A 393 -22.90 -11.93 -10.17
N GLY A 394 -22.42 -10.96 -9.45
CA GLY A 394 -22.97 -10.40 -8.21
C GLY A 394 -23.35 -11.39 -7.10
N GLU A 395 -22.54 -11.54 -6.10
CA GLU A 395 -22.98 -11.72 -4.71
C GLU A 395 -22.50 -10.54 -3.84
#